data_e08a08f0d10a1ecbc0ee50b3cc41a415
#
_entry.id   e08a08f0d10a1ecbc0ee50b3cc41a415
#
_cell.length_a   1.000
_cell.length_b   1.000
_cell.length_c   1.000
_cell.angle_alpha   90.00
_cell.angle_beta   90.00
_cell.angle_gamma   90.00
#
_symmetry.space_group_name_H-M   'P 1'
#
loop_
_entity.id
_entity.type
_entity.pdbx_description
1 polymer ?
#
loop_
_entity_poly.entity_id
_entity_poly.type
_entity_poly.pdbx_seq_one_letter_code
_entity_poly.pdbx_strand_id
1 'polypeptide(L)'
;MPDIRGLATHAAGAQLLPYKYAVEALGPHEVEVKISHCGVCHSDIHLIDNDWGLSKYPFIPGHEIVGTVTGVGSEVVDRKLGERVGIGWQADSCGICEWCRQGDEHLCAKSQPTCVGRNGGYADAIRVNSRFAIPVPEALESENVAPLLCAGITVYSPLRNLLARPSSRVGMVGIGGLGHLGLQFARAFGCEVTAFSTSKDKEKEARELGAHNFVNTRENGEVKKAAGSLDLILSTVSADQDFQSFIAMLRPKGTLVVLGASPSPMQIAPFSLIAGQKAVAGSPSGSPRDLHEMLDVAARHQVKAITERFAMKDANKAVDKVKKNQVRYRAVLAN
;
A
#
# COMPACT_ATOMS: atom_id res chain seq x y z
N MET A 1 18.16 -26.29 13.19
CA MET A 1 17.35 -25.49 12.24
C MET A 1 17.62 -24.03 12.56
N PRO A 2 17.76 -23.15 11.59
CA PRO A 2 17.91 -21.72 11.88
C PRO A 2 16.60 -21.21 12.48
N ASP A 3 16.72 -20.28 13.44
CA ASP A 3 15.57 -19.65 14.07
C ASP A 3 15.44 -18.22 13.57
N ILE A 4 14.21 -17.80 13.29
CA ILE A 4 13.86 -16.41 13.02
C ILE A 4 13.34 -15.77 14.31
N ARG A 5 13.81 -14.54 14.58
CA ARG A 5 13.40 -13.75 15.75
C ARG A 5 12.58 -12.57 15.27
N GLY A 6 11.51 -12.28 15.98
CA GLY A 6 10.64 -11.15 15.64
C GLY A 6 9.83 -10.70 16.85
N LEU A 7 8.84 -9.88 16.58
CA LEU A 7 7.89 -9.34 17.55
C LEU A 7 6.50 -9.86 17.21
N ALA A 8 5.94 -10.71 18.07
CA ALA A 8 4.63 -11.32 17.85
C ALA A 8 3.58 -10.78 18.82
N THR A 9 2.34 -10.68 18.37
CA THR A 9 1.18 -10.56 19.25
C THR A 9 0.65 -11.95 19.56
N HIS A 10 0.16 -12.14 20.80
CA HIS A 10 -0.33 -13.44 21.29
C HIS A 10 -1.86 -13.49 21.45
N ALA A 11 -2.54 -12.36 21.30
CA ALA A 11 -3.99 -12.23 21.31
C ALA A 11 -4.40 -10.94 20.61
N ALA A 12 -5.69 -10.82 20.27
CA ALA A 12 -6.24 -9.61 19.65
C ALA A 12 -5.96 -8.37 20.53
N GLY A 13 -5.39 -7.33 19.92
CA GLY A 13 -5.06 -6.08 20.58
C GLY A 13 -3.91 -6.13 21.60
N ALA A 14 -3.26 -7.29 21.78
CA ALA A 14 -2.15 -7.41 22.70
C ALA A 14 -0.87 -6.76 22.17
N GLN A 15 0.03 -6.41 23.08
CA GLN A 15 1.35 -5.87 22.72
C GLN A 15 2.19 -6.91 21.98
N LEU A 16 3.05 -6.41 21.12
CA LEU A 16 4.08 -7.18 20.43
C LEU A 16 5.20 -7.50 21.42
N LEU A 17 5.49 -8.78 21.57
CA LEU A 17 6.53 -9.30 22.47
C LEU A 17 7.61 -10.04 21.65
N PRO A 18 8.84 -10.13 22.14
CA PRO A 18 9.88 -10.94 21.50
C PRO A 18 9.39 -12.38 21.31
N TYR A 19 9.53 -12.86 20.08
CA TYR A 19 9.10 -14.19 19.69
C TYR A 19 10.15 -14.85 18.79
N LYS A 20 10.31 -16.15 18.94
CA LYS A 20 11.28 -16.94 18.17
C LYS A 20 10.59 -18.19 17.65
N TYR A 21 10.81 -18.51 16.39
CA TYR A 21 10.28 -19.71 15.78
C TYR A 21 11.31 -20.38 14.89
N ALA A 22 11.29 -21.71 14.90
CA ALA A 22 12.12 -22.52 14.03
C ALA A 22 11.54 -22.50 12.60
N VAL A 23 12.41 -22.48 11.61
CA VAL A 23 12.04 -22.62 10.20
C VAL A 23 12.60 -23.91 9.62
N GLU A 24 11.84 -24.53 8.74
CA GLU A 24 12.24 -25.73 8.00
C GLU A 24 13.40 -25.44 7.03
N ALA A 25 13.80 -26.41 6.21
CA ALA A 25 14.69 -26.15 5.08
C ALA A 25 14.03 -25.17 4.10
N LEU A 26 14.85 -24.35 3.44
CA LEU A 26 14.36 -23.41 2.43
C LEU A 26 13.72 -24.19 1.27
N GLY A 27 12.50 -23.82 0.89
CA GLY A 27 11.79 -24.44 -0.22
C GLY A 27 12.50 -24.19 -1.56
N PRO A 28 12.28 -25.06 -2.57
CA PRO A 28 13.02 -24.99 -3.83
C PRO A 28 12.82 -23.65 -4.57
N HIS A 29 11.66 -23.03 -4.48
CA HIS A 29 11.34 -21.75 -5.12
C HIS A 29 11.39 -20.54 -4.17
N GLU A 30 11.84 -20.73 -2.93
CA GLU A 30 11.86 -19.67 -1.93
C GLU A 30 13.20 -18.95 -1.88
N VAL A 31 13.14 -17.70 -1.42
CA VAL A 31 14.29 -16.95 -0.96
C VAL A 31 14.14 -16.63 0.52
N GLU A 32 15.26 -16.64 1.25
CA GLU A 32 15.36 -16.07 2.59
C GLU A 32 15.91 -14.66 2.47
N VAL A 33 15.23 -13.72 3.12
CA VAL A 33 15.56 -12.30 3.09
C VAL A 33 15.82 -11.83 4.51
N LYS A 34 17.05 -11.34 4.77
CA LYS A 34 17.40 -10.62 5.99
C LYS A 34 16.78 -9.24 5.93
N ILE A 35 15.89 -8.94 6.86
CA ILE A 35 15.11 -7.71 6.88
C ILE A 35 15.94 -6.56 7.40
N SER A 36 15.97 -5.45 6.68
CA SER A 36 16.56 -4.19 7.11
C SER A 36 15.51 -3.18 7.58
N HIS A 37 14.38 -3.11 6.86
CA HIS A 37 13.29 -2.18 7.14
C HIS A 37 11.93 -2.85 6.95
N CYS A 38 10.95 -2.45 7.76
CA CYS A 38 9.55 -2.84 7.58
C CYS A 38 8.63 -1.65 7.89
N GLY A 39 7.79 -1.27 6.94
CA GLY A 39 6.78 -0.22 7.16
C GLY A 39 5.67 -0.69 8.11
N VAL A 40 4.98 0.27 8.73
CA VAL A 40 3.81 0.05 9.59
C VAL A 40 2.57 0.59 8.87
N CYS A 41 1.65 -0.32 8.56
CA CYS A 41 0.40 -0.03 7.89
C CYS A 41 -0.80 -0.18 8.84
N HIS A 42 -1.92 0.49 8.54
CA HIS A 42 -3.19 0.24 9.24
C HIS A 42 -3.67 -1.21 9.08
N SER A 43 -3.31 -1.89 7.98
CA SER A 43 -3.60 -3.32 7.81
C SER A 43 -2.91 -4.18 8.86
N ASP A 44 -1.69 -3.83 9.30
CA ASP A 44 -1.03 -4.52 10.40
C ASP A 44 -1.81 -4.34 11.71
N ILE A 45 -2.36 -3.15 11.95
CA ILE A 45 -3.20 -2.85 13.12
C ILE A 45 -4.49 -3.68 13.09
N HIS A 46 -5.19 -3.71 11.95
CA HIS A 46 -6.39 -4.53 11.79
C HIS A 46 -6.12 -6.03 12.01
N LEU A 47 -4.93 -6.50 11.62
CA LEU A 47 -4.52 -7.87 11.90
C LEU A 47 -4.14 -8.08 13.38
N ILE A 48 -3.44 -7.12 14.00
CA ILE A 48 -3.13 -7.17 15.45
C ILE A 48 -4.43 -7.20 16.28
N ASP A 49 -5.38 -6.32 15.95
CA ASP A 49 -6.67 -6.19 16.63
C ASP A 49 -7.68 -7.30 16.19
N ASN A 50 -7.37 -8.05 15.11
CA ASN A 50 -8.22 -9.06 14.47
C ASN A 50 -9.58 -8.56 13.97
N ASP A 51 -9.65 -7.31 13.55
CA ASP A 51 -10.87 -6.68 13.03
C ASP A 51 -11.43 -7.42 11.81
N TRP A 52 -10.58 -8.08 11.03
CA TRP A 52 -10.95 -8.84 9.83
C TRP A 52 -11.23 -10.32 10.10
N GLY A 53 -11.01 -10.81 11.33
CA GLY A 53 -11.21 -12.23 11.68
C GLY A 53 -10.22 -13.18 11.00
N LEU A 54 -9.07 -12.68 10.53
CA LEU A 54 -8.09 -13.45 9.75
C LEU A 54 -6.87 -13.89 10.56
N SER A 55 -6.66 -13.33 11.77
CA SER A 55 -5.44 -13.55 12.54
C SER A 55 -5.47 -14.84 13.33
N LYS A 56 -4.34 -15.54 13.33
CA LYS A 56 -4.10 -16.72 14.19
C LYS A 56 -2.88 -16.41 15.06
N TYR A 57 -3.05 -16.49 16.37
CA TYR A 57 -2.01 -16.13 17.33
C TYR A 57 -1.20 -17.36 17.80
N PRO A 58 0.12 -17.20 18.17
CA PRO A 58 0.91 -15.97 17.99
C PRO A 58 1.23 -15.71 16.50
N PHE A 59 1.31 -14.44 16.12
CA PHE A 59 1.78 -14.10 14.77
C PHE A 59 2.61 -12.82 14.78
N ILE A 60 3.51 -12.69 13.81
CA ILE A 60 4.34 -11.53 13.56
C ILE A 60 3.70 -10.72 12.43
N PRO A 61 3.31 -9.44 12.64
CA PRO A 61 2.80 -8.57 11.58
C PRO A 61 3.90 -8.06 10.64
N GLY A 62 3.54 -7.23 9.67
CA GLY A 62 4.44 -6.55 8.75
C GLY A 62 4.43 -7.13 7.33
N HIS A 63 4.10 -6.28 6.36
CA HIS A 63 4.00 -6.64 4.93
C HIS A 63 4.59 -5.55 4.00
N GLU A 64 5.40 -4.66 4.53
CA GLU A 64 6.11 -3.60 3.80
C GLU A 64 7.61 -3.77 4.02
N ILE A 65 8.21 -4.81 3.46
CA ILE A 65 9.52 -5.32 3.87
C ILE A 65 10.58 -4.98 2.85
N VAL A 66 11.71 -4.45 3.29
CA VAL A 66 12.93 -4.32 2.49
C VAL A 66 14.06 -5.08 3.19
N GLY A 67 14.82 -5.82 2.41
CA GLY A 67 15.93 -6.60 2.95
C GLY A 67 16.91 -7.07 1.88
N THR A 68 17.81 -7.96 2.29
CA THR A 68 18.84 -8.54 1.43
C THR A 68 18.66 -10.06 1.39
N VAL A 69 18.74 -10.64 0.22
CA VAL A 69 18.66 -12.10 0.01
C VAL A 69 19.87 -12.77 0.65
N THR A 70 19.62 -13.67 1.60
CA THR A 70 20.63 -14.44 2.34
C THR A 70 20.59 -15.94 2.05
N GLY A 71 19.51 -16.42 1.44
CA GLY A 71 19.36 -17.80 1.00
C GLY A 71 18.52 -17.88 -0.28
N VAL A 72 18.86 -18.83 -1.14
CA VAL A 72 18.11 -19.12 -2.37
C VAL A 72 17.81 -20.61 -2.45
N GLY A 73 16.59 -20.95 -2.79
CA GLY A 73 16.16 -22.32 -3.03
C GLY A 73 16.76 -22.90 -4.30
N SER A 74 16.78 -24.23 -4.40
CA SER A 74 17.48 -24.96 -5.48
C SER A 74 16.95 -24.67 -6.90
N GLU A 75 15.72 -24.20 -7.02
CA GLU A 75 15.05 -23.90 -8.32
C GLU A 75 14.88 -22.38 -8.55
N VAL A 76 15.43 -21.55 -7.68
CA VAL A 76 15.42 -20.10 -7.87
C VAL A 76 16.48 -19.69 -8.89
N VAL A 77 16.02 -19.07 -9.99
CA VAL A 77 16.88 -18.61 -11.10
C VAL A 77 16.86 -17.10 -11.29
N ASP A 78 15.94 -16.41 -10.63
CA ASP A 78 15.61 -15.00 -10.84
C ASP A 78 16.09 -14.08 -9.69
N ARG A 79 16.71 -14.65 -8.65
CA ARG A 79 17.26 -13.92 -7.50
C ARG A 79 18.63 -14.48 -7.13
N LYS A 80 19.47 -13.64 -6.50
CA LYS A 80 20.83 -14.01 -6.09
C LYS A 80 21.14 -13.53 -4.68
N LEU A 81 22.08 -14.20 -4.03
CA LEU A 81 22.61 -13.77 -2.72
C LEU A 81 23.14 -12.34 -2.78
N GLY A 82 22.84 -11.57 -1.73
CA GLY A 82 23.24 -10.17 -1.61
C GLY A 82 22.33 -9.18 -2.37
N GLU A 83 21.36 -9.64 -3.13
CA GLU A 83 20.41 -8.78 -3.85
C GLU A 83 19.48 -8.07 -2.86
N ARG A 84 19.30 -6.75 -3.03
CA ARG A 84 18.34 -5.98 -2.25
C ARG A 84 16.95 -6.09 -2.85
N VAL A 85 15.99 -6.55 -2.05
CA VAL A 85 14.62 -6.81 -2.49
C VAL A 85 13.57 -6.19 -1.57
N GLY A 86 12.39 -5.94 -2.14
CA GLY A 86 11.18 -5.54 -1.44
C GLY A 86 10.12 -6.64 -1.49
N ILE A 87 9.36 -6.81 -0.41
CA ILE A 87 8.25 -7.76 -0.30
C ILE A 87 7.03 -7.00 0.18
N GLY A 88 5.96 -7.03 -0.62
CA GLY A 88 4.69 -6.37 -0.32
C GLY A 88 3.68 -7.27 0.36
N TRP A 89 2.39 -7.00 0.10
CA TRP A 89 1.27 -7.74 0.68
C TRP A 89 1.26 -9.24 0.36
N GLN A 90 1.86 -9.65 -0.75
CA GLN A 90 1.82 -11.05 -1.22
C GLN A 90 3.17 -11.73 -1.04
N ALA A 91 3.14 -12.99 -0.63
CA ALA A 91 4.29 -13.86 -0.46
C ALA A 91 4.31 -15.04 -1.44
N ASP A 92 3.13 -15.44 -1.98
CA ASP A 92 3.00 -16.52 -2.95
C ASP A 92 1.66 -16.46 -3.69
N SER A 93 1.56 -17.24 -4.80
CA SER A 93 0.35 -17.49 -5.58
C SER A 93 0.44 -18.83 -6.28
N CYS A 94 -0.67 -19.35 -6.83
CA CYS A 94 -0.64 -20.67 -7.48
C CYS A 94 0.16 -20.70 -8.80
N GLY A 95 0.45 -19.58 -9.45
CA GLY A 95 1.22 -19.48 -10.69
C GLY A 95 0.54 -20.01 -11.97
N ILE A 96 -0.59 -20.69 -11.88
CA ILE A 96 -1.21 -21.44 -13.00
C ILE A 96 -2.63 -21.02 -13.36
N CYS A 97 -3.35 -20.31 -12.49
CA CYS A 97 -4.71 -19.82 -12.80
C CYS A 97 -4.67 -18.70 -13.84
N GLU A 98 -5.83 -18.34 -14.36
CA GLU A 98 -5.99 -17.29 -15.35
C GLU A 98 -5.30 -16.00 -14.90
N TRP A 99 -5.58 -15.53 -13.68
CA TRP A 99 -5.02 -14.30 -13.14
C TRP A 99 -3.50 -14.32 -13.01
N CYS A 100 -2.93 -15.43 -12.52
CA CYS A 100 -1.48 -15.57 -12.45
C CYS A 100 -0.82 -15.57 -13.83
N ARG A 101 -1.45 -16.21 -14.85
CA ARG A 101 -0.92 -16.24 -16.22
C ARG A 101 -0.99 -14.89 -16.92
N GLN A 102 -1.90 -14.01 -16.50
CA GLN A 102 -2.02 -12.64 -17.00
C GLN A 102 -1.08 -11.67 -16.27
N GLY A 103 -0.46 -12.09 -15.16
CA GLY A 103 0.39 -11.25 -14.31
C GLY A 103 -0.41 -10.44 -13.29
N ASP A 104 -1.58 -10.93 -12.92
CA ASP A 104 -2.49 -10.37 -11.91
C ASP A 104 -2.56 -11.29 -10.69
N GLU A 105 -1.40 -11.74 -10.18
CA GLU A 105 -1.28 -12.68 -9.07
C GLU A 105 -2.02 -12.22 -7.81
N HIS A 106 -2.19 -10.91 -7.64
CA HIS A 106 -2.93 -10.30 -6.54
C HIS A 106 -4.43 -10.62 -6.56
N LEU A 107 -4.96 -11.10 -7.69
CA LEU A 107 -6.34 -11.57 -7.85
C LEU A 107 -6.46 -13.11 -7.78
N CYS A 108 -5.36 -13.81 -7.55
CA CYS A 108 -5.35 -15.27 -7.42
C CYS A 108 -6.11 -15.72 -6.15
N ALA A 109 -7.10 -16.58 -6.31
CA ALA A 109 -7.86 -17.13 -5.16
C ALA A 109 -7.00 -17.95 -4.17
N LYS A 110 -5.79 -18.38 -4.60
CA LYS A 110 -4.79 -19.07 -3.76
C LYS A 110 -3.61 -18.16 -3.41
N SER A 111 -3.75 -16.84 -3.56
CA SER A 111 -2.73 -15.89 -3.14
C SER A 111 -2.50 -16.01 -1.63
N GLN A 112 -1.24 -15.98 -1.21
CA GLN A 112 -0.85 -16.02 0.20
C GLN A 112 -0.37 -14.63 0.63
N PRO A 113 -1.10 -13.96 1.53
CA PRO A 113 -0.63 -12.71 2.11
C PRO A 113 0.63 -12.91 2.95
N THR A 114 1.48 -11.89 3.00
CA THR A 114 2.79 -11.95 3.67
C THR A 114 2.69 -12.21 5.18
N CYS A 115 1.62 -11.73 5.84
CA CYS A 115 1.45 -11.86 7.29
C CYS A 115 0.06 -12.41 7.70
N VAL A 116 -0.60 -13.20 6.84
CA VAL A 116 -1.85 -13.90 7.17
C VAL A 116 -1.64 -15.40 7.00
N GLY A 117 -1.84 -16.17 8.08
CA GLY A 117 -1.54 -17.60 8.11
C GLY A 117 -0.04 -17.94 8.13
N ARG A 118 0.82 -16.91 8.21
CA ARG A 118 2.29 -16.99 8.29
C ARG A 118 2.84 -15.75 9.01
N ASN A 119 4.12 -15.78 9.40
CA ASN A 119 4.79 -14.67 10.06
C ASN A 119 5.24 -13.61 9.04
N GLY A 120 5.10 -12.34 9.42
CA GLY A 120 5.44 -11.17 8.62
C GLY A 120 6.80 -10.56 8.95
N GLY A 121 6.95 -9.26 8.64
CA GLY A 121 8.21 -8.55 8.56
C GLY A 121 8.68 -7.84 9.84
N TYR A 122 7.94 -7.90 10.96
CA TYR A 122 8.49 -7.39 12.23
C TYR A 122 9.44 -8.43 12.82
N ALA A 123 10.46 -8.80 12.03
CA ALA A 123 11.39 -9.86 12.31
C ALA A 123 12.79 -9.55 11.74
N ASP A 124 13.77 -10.41 12.03
CA ASP A 124 15.11 -10.32 11.48
C ASP A 124 15.22 -10.95 10.07
N ALA A 125 14.33 -11.89 9.72
CA ALA A 125 14.28 -12.52 8.40
C ALA A 125 12.87 -12.96 8.02
N ILE A 126 12.66 -13.20 6.72
CA ILE A 126 11.43 -13.77 6.15
C ILE A 126 11.78 -14.69 4.98
N ARG A 127 10.92 -15.66 4.69
CA ARG A 127 10.99 -16.50 3.50
C ARG A 127 9.75 -16.32 2.65
N VAL A 128 9.95 -16.16 1.36
CA VAL A 128 8.87 -15.97 0.38
C VAL A 128 9.23 -16.66 -0.94
N ASN A 129 8.24 -16.95 -1.77
CA ASN A 129 8.50 -17.33 -3.15
C ASN A 129 9.30 -16.22 -3.86
N SER A 130 10.36 -16.57 -4.59
CA SER A 130 11.31 -15.64 -5.22
C SER A 130 10.64 -14.60 -6.11
N ARG A 131 9.53 -14.95 -6.77
CA ARG A 131 8.75 -14.06 -7.62
C ARG A 131 8.13 -12.86 -6.88
N PHE A 132 7.97 -12.97 -5.57
CA PHE A 132 7.41 -11.91 -4.70
C PHE A 132 8.48 -11.12 -3.95
N ALA A 133 9.75 -11.45 -4.15
CA ALA A 133 10.89 -10.67 -3.69
C ALA A 133 11.33 -9.73 -4.82
N ILE A 134 10.81 -8.54 -4.87
CA ILE A 134 10.97 -7.58 -5.98
C ILE A 134 12.31 -6.85 -5.86
N PRO A 135 13.17 -6.83 -6.89
CA PRO A 135 14.41 -6.05 -6.88
C PRO A 135 14.15 -4.57 -6.61
N VAL A 136 14.93 -3.99 -5.71
CA VAL A 136 14.83 -2.56 -5.38
C VAL A 136 15.90 -1.79 -6.15
N PRO A 137 15.52 -0.78 -6.97
CA PRO A 137 16.47 0.09 -7.66
C PRO A 137 17.45 0.75 -6.69
N GLU A 138 18.73 0.84 -7.06
CA GLU A 138 19.78 1.41 -6.20
C GLU A 138 19.54 2.87 -5.80
N ALA A 139 18.90 3.63 -6.69
CA ALA A 139 18.55 5.03 -6.45
C ALA A 139 17.52 5.27 -5.32
N LEU A 140 16.83 4.22 -4.86
CA LEU A 140 15.84 4.31 -3.81
C LEU A 140 16.43 3.85 -2.47
N GLU A 141 16.24 4.65 -1.42
CA GLU A 141 16.61 4.29 -0.06
C GLU A 141 15.60 3.30 0.54
N SER A 142 16.09 2.29 1.27
CA SER A 142 15.26 1.21 1.82
C SER A 142 14.14 1.70 2.75
N GLU A 143 14.40 2.74 3.53
CA GLU A 143 13.41 3.37 4.41
C GLU A 143 12.22 3.95 3.61
N ASN A 144 12.51 4.60 2.47
CA ASN A 144 11.47 5.18 1.62
C ASN A 144 10.74 4.13 0.80
N VAL A 145 11.40 3.01 0.45
CA VAL A 145 10.82 1.89 -0.33
C VAL A 145 9.80 1.11 0.48
N ALA A 146 10.07 0.84 1.77
CA ALA A 146 9.20 -0.01 2.57
C ALA A 146 7.70 0.40 2.44
N PRO A 147 7.29 1.67 2.63
CA PRO A 147 5.90 2.07 2.43
C PRO A 147 5.41 1.99 0.97
N LEU A 148 6.30 2.06 -0.03
CA LEU A 148 5.89 1.94 -1.43
C LEU A 148 5.34 0.56 -1.74
N LEU A 149 5.80 -0.48 -1.04
CA LEU A 149 5.39 -1.88 -1.26
C LEU A 149 3.94 -2.18 -0.86
N CYS A 150 3.28 -1.27 -0.13
CA CYS A 150 1.85 -1.34 0.17
C CYS A 150 1.14 -0.04 -0.25
N ALA A 151 1.40 1.07 0.44
CA ALA A 151 0.72 2.34 0.16
C ALA A 151 1.03 2.87 -1.24
N GLY A 152 2.28 2.72 -1.72
CA GLY A 152 2.69 3.13 -3.06
C GLY A 152 1.96 2.35 -4.14
N ILE A 153 2.03 1.01 -4.09
CA ILE A 153 1.38 0.17 -5.11
C ILE A 153 -0.14 0.32 -5.09
N THR A 154 -0.76 0.52 -3.93
CA THR A 154 -2.20 0.68 -3.81
C THR A 154 -2.71 1.93 -4.56
N VAL A 155 -1.95 3.02 -4.57
CA VAL A 155 -2.32 4.23 -5.33
C VAL A 155 -1.79 4.21 -6.77
N TYR A 156 -0.70 3.49 -7.04
CA TYR A 156 -0.12 3.36 -8.37
C TYR A 156 -0.97 2.49 -9.29
N SER A 157 -1.39 1.30 -8.83
CA SER A 157 -2.16 0.33 -9.63
C SER A 157 -3.40 0.92 -10.29
N PRO A 158 -4.30 1.64 -9.62
CA PRO A 158 -5.47 2.22 -10.27
C PRO A 158 -5.11 3.32 -11.28
N LEU A 159 -4.06 4.13 -11.03
CA LEU A 159 -3.59 5.10 -12.01
C LEU A 159 -3.14 4.42 -13.31
N ARG A 160 -2.36 3.34 -13.17
CA ARG A 160 -1.87 2.54 -14.29
C ARG A 160 -3.01 1.81 -15.02
N ASN A 161 -3.83 1.08 -14.28
CA ASN A 161 -4.84 0.17 -14.84
C ASN A 161 -6.02 0.91 -15.46
N LEU A 162 -6.36 2.10 -14.95
CA LEU A 162 -7.37 2.97 -15.54
C LEU A 162 -6.79 3.97 -16.54
N LEU A 163 -5.55 3.72 -16.99
CA LEU A 163 -4.88 4.48 -18.03
C LEU A 163 -4.86 5.98 -17.75
N ALA A 164 -4.45 6.40 -16.55
CA ALA A 164 -4.18 7.80 -16.26
C ALA A 164 -3.19 8.36 -17.28
N ARG A 165 -3.51 9.53 -17.88
CA ARG A 165 -2.77 10.14 -18.98
C ARG A 165 -2.40 11.57 -18.60
N PRO A 166 -1.44 12.21 -19.29
CA PRO A 166 -1.11 13.61 -19.05
C PRO A 166 -2.30 14.57 -19.15
N SER A 167 -3.34 14.22 -19.91
CA SER A 167 -4.58 15.00 -20.01
C SER A 167 -5.62 14.67 -18.93
N SER A 168 -5.39 13.66 -18.08
CA SER A 168 -6.35 13.24 -17.07
C SER A 168 -6.33 14.19 -15.88
N ARG A 169 -7.52 14.47 -15.34
CA ARG A 169 -7.76 15.27 -14.13
C ARG A 169 -8.05 14.32 -12.99
N VAL A 170 -7.10 14.19 -12.07
CA VAL A 170 -7.14 13.20 -10.99
C VAL A 170 -7.40 13.88 -9.66
N GLY A 171 -8.44 13.44 -8.95
CA GLY A 171 -8.73 13.82 -7.57
C GLY A 171 -8.14 12.80 -6.58
N MET A 172 -7.42 13.30 -5.58
CA MET A 172 -6.91 12.49 -4.48
C MET A 172 -7.64 12.87 -3.19
N VAL A 173 -8.49 11.98 -2.68
CA VAL A 173 -9.25 12.21 -1.45
C VAL A 173 -8.50 11.65 -0.25
N GLY A 174 -8.13 12.55 0.68
CA GLY A 174 -7.30 12.26 1.84
C GLY A 174 -5.81 12.41 1.56
N ILE A 175 -5.13 13.20 2.41
CA ILE A 175 -3.68 13.41 2.37
C ILE A 175 -3.10 12.77 3.64
N GLY A 176 -2.94 11.47 3.58
CA GLY A 176 -2.39 10.63 4.63
C GLY A 176 -1.35 9.67 4.09
N GLY A 177 -1.21 8.49 4.73
CA GLY A 177 -0.23 7.46 4.37
C GLY A 177 -0.27 6.97 2.93
N LEU A 178 -1.44 6.96 2.27
CA LEU A 178 -1.63 6.64 0.86
C LEU A 178 -1.64 7.91 0.00
N GLY A 179 -2.44 8.90 0.39
CA GLY A 179 -2.70 10.06 -0.46
C GLY A 179 -1.46 10.90 -0.77
N HIS A 180 -0.49 11.04 0.16
CA HIS A 180 0.75 11.76 -0.11
C HIS A 180 1.60 11.10 -1.23
N LEU A 181 1.54 9.78 -1.36
CA LEU A 181 2.15 9.04 -2.46
C LEU A 181 1.31 9.14 -3.73
N GLY A 182 -0.02 9.07 -3.60
CA GLY A 182 -0.95 9.21 -4.71
C GLY A 182 -0.82 10.55 -5.45
N LEU A 183 -0.62 11.66 -4.72
CA LEU A 183 -0.33 12.97 -5.32
C LEU A 183 0.95 12.94 -6.16
N GLN A 184 2.02 12.36 -5.64
CA GLN A 184 3.30 12.26 -6.32
C GLN A 184 3.22 11.36 -7.56
N PHE A 185 2.60 10.18 -7.47
CA PHE A 185 2.43 9.30 -8.62
C PHE A 185 1.52 9.91 -9.69
N ALA A 186 0.37 10.50 -9.33
CA ALA A 186 -0.48 11.17 -10.31
C ALA A 186 0.26 12.31 -11.02
N ARG A 187 1.12 13.06 -10.31
CA ARG A 187 1.99 14.07 -10.89
C ARG A 187 3.02 13.44 -11.82
N ALA A 188 3.64 12.32 -11.44
CA ALA A 188 4.61 11.59 -12.27
C ALA A 188 3.99 11.07 -13.58
N PHE A 189 2.69 10.70 -13.57
CA PHE A 189 1.91 10.37 -14.77
C PHE A 189 1.59 11.60 -15.64
N GLY A 190 1.94 12.82 -15.19
CA GLY A 190 1.66 14.07 -15.90
C GLY A 190 0.22 14.59 -15.76
N CYS A 191 -0.58 14.02 -14.85
CA CYS A 191 -1.97 14.38 -14.66
C CYS A 191 -2.12 15.79 -14.03
N GLU A 192 -3.27 16.44 -14.30
CA GLU A 192 -3.71 17.57 -13.47
C GLU A 192 -4.27 17.02 -12.15
N VAL A 193 -3.62 17.35 -11.04
CA VAL A 193 -3.90 16.73 -9.73
C VAL A 193 -4.63 17.70 -8.82
N THR A 194 -5.78 17.28 -8.28
CA THR A 194 -6.54 17.99 -7.27
C THR A 194 -6.50 17.22 -5.95
N ALA A 195 -6.00 17.84 -4.90
CA ALA A 195 -5.99 17.27 -3.55
C ALA A 195 -7.26 17.67 -2.79
N PHE A 196 -7.91 16.71 -2.13
CA PHE A 196 -9.07 16.92 -1.27
C PHE A 196 -8.70 16.64 0.18
N SER A 197 -8.93 17.59 1.07
CA SER A 197 -8.65 17.45 2.51
C SER A 197 -9.68 18.20 3.34
N THR A 198 -9.92 17.72 4.57
CA THR A 198 -10.71 18.43 5.58
C THR A 198 -9.91 19.51 6.31
N SER A 199 -8.60 19.59 6.12
CA SER A 199 -7.66 20.48 6.79
C SER A 199 -6.99 21.42 5.80
N LYS A 200 -7.27 22.71 5.88
CA LYS A 200 -6.71 23.74 4.99
C LYS A 200 -5.20 23.92 5.16
N ASP A 201 -4.69 23.67 6.35
CA ASP A 201 -3.26 23.71 6.68
C ASP A 201 -2.40 22.74 5.86
N LYS A 202 -3.02 21.70 5.27
CA LYS A 202 -2.37 20.76 4.37
C LYS A 202 -2.20 21.27 2.93
N GLU A 203 -2.74 22.44 2.58
CA GLU A 203 -2.69 22.93 1.18
C GLU A 203 -1.26 23.11 0.68
N LYS A 204 -0.41 23.79 1.47
CA LYS A 204 0.99 24.04 1.07
C LYS A 204 1.72 22.73 0.77
N GLU A 205 1.63 21.78 1.67
CA GLU A 205 2.28 20.48 1.52
C GLU A 205 1.69 19.66 0.38
N ALA A 206 0.36 19.69 0.17
CA ALA A 206 -0.26 19.02 -0.96
C ALA A 206 0.30 19.53 -2.29
N ARG A 207 0.54 20.84 -2.41
CA ARG A 207 1.17 21.45 -3.59
C ARG A 207 2.63 21.02 -3.75
N GLU A 208 3.40 20.97 -2.67
CA GLU A 208 4.77 20.45 -2.66
C GLU A 208 4.82 18.97 -3.09
N LEU A 209 3.81 18.18 -2.74
CA LEU A 209 3.64 16.78 -3.13
C LEU A 209 3.11 16.60 -4.57
N GLY A 210 2.83 17.68 -5.29
CA GLY A 210 2.46 17.63 -6.69
C GLY A 210 1.01 18.00 -7.03
N ALA A 211 0.19 18.42 -6.07
CA ALA A 211 -1.15 18.91 -6.37
C ALA A 211 -1.10 20.26 -7.09
N HIS A 212 -1.87 20.39 -8.19
CA HIS A 212 -2.11 21.64 -8.90
C HIS A 212 -3.23 22.44 -8.22
N ASN A 213 -4.26 21.73 -7.75
CA ASN A 213 -5.44 22.29 -7.13
C ASN A 213 -5.64 21.68 -5.73
N PHE A 214 -6.25 22.46 -4.84
CA PHE A 214 -6.61 22.02 -3.50
C PHE A 214 -8.07 22.39 -3.22
N VAL A 215 -8.82 21.45 -2.63
CA VAL A 215 -10.23 21.63 -2.24
C VAL A 215 -10.37 21.27 -0.77
N ASN A 216 -10.82 22.23 0.05
CA ASN A 216 -11.20 21.96 1.41
C ASN A 216 -12.60 21.34 1.44
N THR A 217 -12.71 20.07 1.80
CA THR A 217 -14.00 19.34 1.79
C THR A 217 -14.97 19.78 2.89
N ARG A 218 -14.54 20.61 3.85
CA ARG A 218 -15.43 21.25 4.82
C ARG A 218 -16.12 22.49 4.26
N GLU A 219 -15.63 23.03 3.15
CA GLU A 219 -16.14 24.22 2.49
C GLU A 219 -17.09 23.80 1.35
N ASN A 220 -18.40 23.79 1.60
CA ASN A 220 -19.40 23.38 0.62
C ASN A 220 -19.29 24.13 -0.72
N GLY A 221 -18.85 25.39 -0.69
CA GLY A 221 -18.63 26.19 -1.90
C GLY A 221 -17.49 25.67 -2.76
N GLU A 222 -16.41 25.18 -2.17
CA GLU A 222 -15.29 24.60 -2.90
C GLU A 222 -15.64 23.22 -3.49
N VAL A 223 -16.32 22.39 -2.72
CA VAL A 223 -16.83 21.06 -3.19
C VAL A 223 -17.75 21.23 -4.41
N LYS A 224 -18.67 22.19 -4.38
CA LYS A 224 -19.57 22.47 -5.50
C LYS A 224 -18.82 22.96 -6.75
N LYS A 225 -17.76 23.74 -6.59
CA LYS A 225 -16.93 24.20 -7.73
C LYS A 225 -16.19 23.07 -8.42
N ALA A 226 -15.91 21.98 -7.71
CA ALA A 226 -15.26 20.79 -8.27
C ALA A 226 -16.23 19.88 -9.05
N ALA A 227 -17.54 20.20 -9.11
CA ALA A 227 -18.54 19.40 -9.82
C ALA A 227 -18.18 19.28 -11.32
N GLY A 228 -18.25 18.05 -11.86
CA GLY A 228 -17.98 17.75 -13.27
C GLY A 228 -16.56 18.09 -13.73
N SER A 229 -15.56 18.10 -12.86
CA SER A 229 -14.21 18.54 -13.21
C SER A 229 -13.17 17.40 -13.31
N LEU A 230 -13.46 16.20 -12.79
CA LEU A 230 -12.48 15.12 -12.64
C LEU A 230 -12.79 13.91 -13.51
N ASP A 231 -11.75 13.30 -14.07
CA ASP A 231 -11.85 12.05 -14.84
C ASP A 231 -11.69 10.82 -13.94
N LEU A 232 -10.88 10.94 -12.87
CA LEU A 232 -10.59 9.86 -11.93
C LEU A 232 -10.52 10.43 -10.50
N ILE A 233 -11.12 9.75 -9.55
CA ILE A 233 -11.00 10.07 -8.13
C ILE A 233 -10.49 8.84 -7.40
N LEU A 234 -9.39 8.97 -6.64
CA LEU A 234 -8.88 7.95 -5.74
C LEU A 234 -9.25 8.33 -4.30
N SER A 235 -10.11 7.54 -3.66
CA SER A 235 -10.49 7.72 -2.26
C SER A 235 -9.64 6.83 -1.36
N THR A 236 -8.75 7.45 -0.56
CA THR A 236 -7.81 6.76 0.33
C THR A 236 -8.23 6.79 1.80
N VAL A 237 -9.43 7.27 2.09
CA VAL A 237 -9.92 7.47 3.46
C VAL A 237 -10.74 6.27 3.90
N SER A 238 -10.47 5.75 5.10
CA SER A 238 -11.15 4.59 5.70
C SER A 238 -12.27 4.97 6.67
N ALA A 239 -12.81 6.20 6.58
CA ALA A 239 -13.97 6.66 7.33
C ALA A 239 -15.16 6.86 6.39
N ASP A 240 -16.36 6.97 6.94
CA ASP A 240 -17.55 7.27 6.17
C ASP A 240 -17.43 8.59 5.43
N GLN A 241 -17.88 8.61 4.18
CA GLN A 241 -17.74 9.72 3.25
C GLN A 241 -19.01 9.97 2.45
N ASP A 242 -19.14 11.19 1.97
CA ASP A 242 -20.17 11.55 0.99
C ASP A 242 -19.74 11.13 -0.42
N PHE A 243 -19.88 9.83 -0.72
CA PHE A 243 -19.59 9.27 -2.05
C PHE A 243 -20.45 9.88 -3.15
N GLN A 244 -21.68 10.32 -2.82
CA GLN A 244 -22.57 10.97 -3.79
C GLN A 244 -21.96 12.29 -4.30
N SER A 245 -21.34 13.09 -3.42
CA SER A 245 -20.61 14.29 -3.81
C SER A 245 -19.39 13.97 -4.68
N PHE A 246 -18.65 12.87 -4.42
CA PHE A 246 -17.56 12.47 -5.29
C PHE A 246 -18.04 12.06 -6.69
N ILE A 247 -19.17 11.37 -6.80
CA ILE A 247 -19.78 11.06 -8.09
C ILE A 247 -20.19 12.34 -8.83
N ALA A 248 -20.67 13.38 -8.11
CA ALA A 248 -21.01 14.66 -8.74
C ALA A 248 -19.77 15.40 -9.28
N MET A 249 -18.59 15.21 -8.69
CA MET A 249 -17.32 15.80 -9.17
C MET A 249 -16.80 15.13 -10.44
N LEU A 250 -17.21 13.89 -10.75
CA LEU A 250 -16.78 13.20 -11.95
C LEU A 250 -17.41 13.80 -13.21
N ARG A 251 -16.58 13.94 -14.24
CA ARG A 251 -17.01 14.18 -15.63
C ARG A 251 -17.76 12.95 -16.18
N PRO A 252 -18.48 13.08 -17.30
CA PRO A 252 -18.97 11.89 -18.02
C PRO A 252 -17.84 10.88 -18.27
N LYS A 253 -18.14 9.58 -18.08
CA LYS A 253 -17.20 8.45 -18.12
C LYS A 253 -16.11 8.45 -17.04
N GLY A 254 -16.20 9.34 -16.05
CA GLY A 254 -15.26 9.37 -14.95
C GLY A 254 -15.44 8.19 -13.99
N THR A 255 -14.40 7.85 -13.25
CA THR A 255 -14.38 6.71 -12.32
C THR A 255 -13.98 7.15 -10.91
N LEU A 256 -14.75 6.72 -9.91
CA LEU A 256 -14.35 6.76 -8.50
C LEU A 256 -13.73 5.42 -8.12
N VAL A 257 -12.50 5.44 -7.61
CA VAL A 257 -11.81 4.25 -7.10
C VAL A 257 -11.75 4.31 -5.57
N VAL A 258 -12.23 3.27 -4.94
CA VAL A 258 -12.21 3.11 -3.49
C VAL A 258 -11.00 2.28 -3.09
N LEU A 259 -10.11 2.88 -2.29
CA LEU A 259 -8.88 2.28 -1.78
C LEU A 259 -8.92 2.12 -0.26
N GLY A 260 -9.59 3.04 0.44
CA GLY A 260 -9.84 2.95 1.88
C GLY A 260 -11.20 2.30 2.13
N ALA A 261 -11.25 1.29 2.99
CA ALA A 261 -12.50 0.64 3.37
C ALA A 261 -13.22 1.47 4.44
N SER A 262 -14.38 2.06 4.11
CA SER A 262 -15.26 2.66 5.10
C SER A 262 -16.04 1.59 5.86
N PRO A 263 -16.38 1.81 7.14
CA PRO A 263 -17.16 0.84 7.93
C PRO A 263 -18.60 0.70 7.45
N SER A 264 -19.19 1.75 6.86
CA SER A 264 -20.57 1.76 6.38
C SER A 264 -20.65 1.50 4.88
N PRO A 265 -21.78 0.93 4.38
CA PRO A 265 -22.04 0.78 2.96
C PRO A 265 -22.05 2.13 2.24
N MET A 266 -21.51 2.16 1.01
CA MET A 266 -21.55 3.34 0.16
C MET A 266 -22.97 3.64 -0.31
N GLN A 267 -23.42 4.89 -0.19
CA GLN A 267 -24.70 5.34 -0.70
C GLN A 267 -24.50 6.18 -1.96
N ILE A 268 -24.97 5.67 -3.08
CA ILE A 268 -24.88 6.33 -4.39
C ILE A 268 -26.22 6.15 -5.12
N ALA A 269 -26.84 7.25 -5.56
CA ALA A 269 -28.05 7.19 -6.35
C ALA A 269 -27.76 6.60 -7.74
N PRO A 270 -28.42 5.52 -8.18
CA PRO A 270 -28.11 4.86 -9.45
C PRO A 270 -28.12 5.80 -10.65
N PHE A 271 -29.08 6.74 -10.71
CA PHE A 271 -29.20 7.68 -11.82
C PHE A 271 -27.98 8.61 -11.96
N SER A 272 -27.27 8.91 -10.88
CA SER A 272 -26.05 9.72 -10.93
C SER A 272 -24.90 9.03 -11.65
N LEU A 273 -24.91 7.70 -11.73
CA LEU A 273 -23.98 6.90 -12.54
C LEU A 273 -24.47 6.79 -13.99
N ILE A 274 -25.75 6.44 -14.17
CA ILE A 274 -26.35 6.19 -15.49
C ILE A 274 -26.26 7.43 -16.39
N ALA A 275 -26.66 8.60 -15.89
CA ALA A 275 -26.73 9.85 -16.68
C ALA A 275 -25.38 10.27 -17.26
N GLY A 276 -24.25 9.92 -16.61
CA GLY A 276 -22.92 10.28 -17.06
C GLY A 276 -22.06 9.09 -17.49
N GLN A 277 -22.60 7.87 -17.55
CA GLN A 277 -21.82 6.64 -17.74
C GLN A 277 -20.63 6.56 -16.78
N LYS A 278 -20.83 6.98 -15.52
CA LYS A 278 -19.79 7.01 -14.50
C LYS A 278 -19.63 5.62 -13.87
N ALA A 279 -18.46 5.35 -13.33
CA ALA A 279 -18.15 4.07 -12.68
C ALA A 279 -17.68 4.25 -11.24
N VAL A 280 -17.89 3.20 -10.45
CA VAL A 280 -17.23 3.01 -9.14
C VAL A 280 -16.46 1.69 -9.22
N ALA A 281 -15.22 1.72 -8.82
CA ALA A 281 -14.34 0.56 -8.85
C ALA A 281 -13.61 0.40 -7.51
N GLY A 282 -13.26 -0.84 -7.16
CA GLY A 282 -12.30 -1.15 -6.12
C GLY A 282 -10.93 -1.42 -6.74
N SER A 283 -9.86 -1.18 -5.98
CA SER A 283 -8.51 -1.61 -6.35
C SER A 283 -7.82 -2.13 -5.10
N PRO A 284 -7.40 -3.39 -5.08
CA PRO A 284 -6.55 -3.91 -4.00
C PRO A 284 -5.12 -3.36 -4.16
N SER A 285 -4.11 -4.09 -3.70
CA SER A 285 -2.71 -3.76 -4.01
C SER A 285 -2.41 -3.89 -5.52
N GLY A 286 -1.24 -4.36 -5.91
CA GLY A 286 -0.90 -4.71 -7.30
C GLY A 286 -0.11 -6.00 -7.37
N SER A 287 0.16 -6.45 -8.59
CA SER A 287 0.94 -7.65 -8.86
C SER A 287 2.45 -7.43 -8.66
N PRO A 288 3.27 -8.50 -8.63
CA PRO A 288 4.73 -8.39 -8.69
C PRO A 288 5.23 -7.56 -9.87
N ARG A 289 4.62 -7.70 -11.04
CA ARG A 289 4.91 -6.88 -12.22
C ARG A 289 4.63 -5.40 -11.96
N ASP A 290 3.48 -5.08 -11.37
CA ASP A 290 3.11 -3.70 -11.07
C ASP A 290 4.02 -3.09 -9.99
N LEU A 291 4.44 -3.89 -9.00
CA LEU A 291 5.42 -3.47 -7.99
C LEU A 291 6.77 -3.11 -8.64
N HIS A 292 7.25 -3.95 -9.55
CA HIS A 292 8.51 -3.69 -10.25
C HIS A 292 8.41 -2.38 -11.06
N GLU A 293 7.37 -2.23 -11.87
CA GLU A 293 7.13 -1.02 -12.66
C GLU A 293 6.99 0.23 -11.77
N MET A 294 6.25 0.11 -10.66
CA MET A 294 6.06 1.21 -9.69
C MET A 294 7.39 1.67 -9.07
N LEU A 295 8.27 0.73 -8.69
CA LEU A 295 9.59 1.08 -8.13
C LEU A 295 10.48 1.77 -9.16
N ASP A 296 10.44 1.35 -10.43
CA ASP A 296 11.16 2.00 -11.53
C ASP A 296 10.64 3.42 -11.78
N VAL A 297 9.31 3.61 -11.75
CA VAL A 297 8.69 4.94 -11.87
C VAL A 297 9.06 5.81 -10.68
N ALA A 298 9.03 5.24 -9.45
CA ALA A 298 9.42 5.95 -8.23
C ALA A 298 10.89 6.42 -8.31
N ALA A 299 11.79 5.57 -8.78
CA ALA A 299 13.21 5.92 -8.95
C ALA A 299 13.40 7.06 -9.97
N ARG A 300 12.76 6.96 -11.13
CA ARG A 300 12.87 7.97 -12.21
C ARG A 300 12.29 9.33 -11.83
N HIS A 301 11.17 9.34 -11.12
CA HIS A 301 10.43 10.56 -10.76
C HIS A 301 10.64 11.01 -9.33
N GLN A 302 11.57 10.36 -8.59
CA GLN A 302 11.90 10.68 -7.20
C GLN A 302 10.69 10.63 -6.25
N VAL A 303 9.72 9.74 -6.54
CA VAL A 303 8.58 9.51 -5.65
C VAL A 303 9.07 8.78 -4.41
N LYS A 304 8.81 9.35 -3.24
CA LYS A 304 9.26 8.80 -1.96
C LYS A 304 8.24 9.04 -0.84
N ALA A 305 8.19 8.09 0.07
CA ALA A 305 7.40 8.26 1.28
C ALA A 305 8.05 9.28 2.23
N ILE A 306 7.23 10.07 2.90
CA ILE A 306 7.67 10.85 4.07
C ILE A 306 7.58 9.91 5.26
N THR A 307 8.71 9.64 5.92
CA THR A 307 8.84 8.59 6.94
C THR A 307 9.25 9.12 8.30
N GLU A 308 8.78 8.44 9.36
CA GLU A 308 9.34 8.51 10.71
C GLU A 308 9.95 7.15 11.04
N ARG A 309 11.27 7.12 11.28
CA ARG A 309 12.02 5.91 11.58
C ARG A 309 11.95 5.53 13.06
N PHE A 310 11.75 4.24 13.32
CA PHE A 310 11.78 3.63 14.65
C PHE A 310 12.73 2.42 14.63
N ALA A 311 13.37 2.11 15.75
CA ALA A 311 14.06 0.83 15.87
C ALA A 311 13.03 -0.32 15.94
N MET A 312 13.35 -1.51 15.41
CA MET A 312 12.44 -2.68 15.44
C MET A 312 11.91 -2.96 16.86
N LYS A 313 12.74 -2.83 17.88
CA LYS A 313 12.34 -3.02 19.29
C LYS A 313 11.26 -2.04 19.77
N ASP A 314 11.12 -0.92 19.10
CA ASP A 314 10.13 0.14 19.41
C ASP A 314 8.83 -0.02 18.62
N ALA A 315 8.56 -1.20 18.01
CA ALA A 315 7.41 -1.44 17.17
C ALA A 315 6.06 -1.11 17.84
N ASN A 316 5.89 -1.42 19.13
CA ASN A 316 4.67 -1.03 19.85
C ASN A 316 4.43 0.49 19.83
N LYS A 317 5.49 1.28 20.02
CA LYS A 317 5.41 2.75 19.95
C LYS A 317 5.04 3.24 18.56
N ALA A 318 5.61 2.63 17.52
CA ALA A 318 5.28 2.96 16.13
C ALA A 318 3.82 2.61 15.80
N VAL A 319 3.35 1.41 16.17
CA VAL A 319 1.96 0.96 16.01
C VAL A 319 1.00 1.90 16.72
N ASP A 320 1.27 2.28 17.98
CA ASP A 320 0.44 3.21 18.75
C ASP A 320 0.33 4.59 18.10
N LYS A 321 1.44 5.14 17.57
CA LYS A 321 1.43 6.42 16.85
C LYS A 321 0.62 6.34 15.56
N VAL A 322 0.76 5.24 14.79
CA VAL A 322 -0.02 5.04 13.55
C VAL A 322 -1.51 4.90 13.88
N LYS A 323 -1.86 4.11 14.89
CA LYS A 323 -3.25 3.92 15.37
C LYS A 323 -3.91 5.25 15.77
N LYS A 324 -3.13 6.17 16.35
CA LYS A 324 -3.58 7.51 16.75
C LYS A 324 -3.47 8.57 15.64
N ASN A 325 -3.10 8.20 14.42
CA ASN A 325 -2.83 9.12 13.31
C ASN A 325 -1.82 10.24 13.65
N GLN A 326 -0.78 9.90 14.44
CA GLN A 326 0.25 10.82 14.92
C GLN A 326 1.57 10.72 14.15
N VAL A 327 1.57 9.98 13.03
CA VAL A 327 2.74 9.83 12.15
C VAL A 327 2.57 10.66 10.88
N ARG A 328 3.63 11.33 10.44
CA ARG A 328 3.60 12.10 9.20
C ARG A 328 4.67 11.60 8.22
N TYR A 329 4.33 10.74 7.26
CA TYR A 329 3.01 10.09 7.02
C TYR A 329 3.09 8.58 7.26
N ARG A 330 4.32 8.01 7.27
CA ARG A 330 4.57 6.57 7.36
C ARG A 330 5.58 6.27 8.46
N ALA A 331 5.26 5.34 9.35
CA ALA A 331 6.24 4.79 10.28
C ALA A 331 7.01 3.65 9.62
N VAL A 332 8.31 3.59 9.85
CA VAL A 332 9.19 2.51 9.35
C VAL A 332 10.06 1.98 10.48
N LEU A 333 9.99 0.68 10.68
CA LEU A 333 10.84 -0.06 11.63
C LEU A 333 12.16 -0.43 10.95
N ALA A 334 13.28 -0.25 11.64
CA ALA A 334 14.62 -0.62 11.18
C ALA A 334 15.27 -1.61 12.15
N ASN A 335 15.88 -2.67 11.62
CA ASN A 335 16.71 -3.62 12.33
C ASN A 335 18.13 -3.08 12.58
#